data_750d79956724ee8e5a6320e9dad4397a
#
_entry.id   750d79956724ee8e5a6320e9dad4397a
#
_cell.length_a   1.000
_cell.length_b   1.000
_cell.length_c   1.000
_cell.angle_alpha   90.00
_cell.angle_beta   90.00
_cell.angle_gamma   90.00
#
_symmetry.space_group_name_H-M   'P 1'
#
loop_
_entity.id
_entity.type
_entity.pdbx_description
1 polymer ?
#
loop_
_entity_poly.entity_id
_entity_poly.type
_entity_poly.pdbx_seq_one_letter_code
_entity_poly.pdbx_strand_id
1 'polypeptide(L)'
;MIKIDAQNVDFHYGDFHALKNISMQIEANTSVAFIGPSGCGKSTFLRLFNRMNDLIPDTRLEGKIFIDGRDIYSKGEKVDTLRKNVGMVFQKPNPFPKTIFENVAYGLRVNGIKDNGYIEETVVKSLKQVVLWDEVKDKLKDSAFALSGGQQQRLCIARALAISPSILLMDEPTSALDPISTSKIEDLILSLIHISEPTRPISIS
;
A
#
# COMPACT_ATOMS: atom_id res chain seq x y z
N MET A 1 8.84 -18.31 6.18
CA MET A 1 9.91 -17.29 6.35
C MET A 1 9.24 -15.99 6.81
N ILE A 2 9.77 -15.38 7.89
CA ILE A 2 9.23 -14.12 8.41
C ILE A 2 9.56 -12.98 7.44
N LYS A 3 8.54 -12.27 7.02
CA LYS A 3 8.64 -11.10 6.11
C LYS A 3 8.73 -9.79 6.89
N ILE A 4 7.88 -9.63 7.91
CA ILE A 4 7.87 -8.47 8.81
C ILE A 4 7.98 -8.99 10.23
N ASP A 5 8.86 -8.39 11.04
CA ASP A 5 9.01 -8.68 12.46
C ASP A 5 9.04 -7.36 13.24
N ALA A 6 7.96 -7.06 13.95
CA ALA A 6 7.85 -5.92 14.84
C ALA A 6 8.07 -6.39 16.28
N GLN A 7 8.97 -5.74 17.01
CA GLN A 7 9.43 -6.15 18.35
C GLN A 7 9.29 -5.00 19.33
N ASN A 8 8.39 -5.16 20.32
CA ASN A 8 8.16 -4.23 21.42
C ASN A 8 7.99 -2.78 20.94
N VAL A 9 7.14 -2.59 19.93
CA VAL A 9 6.94 -1.29 19.27
C VAL A 9 6.06 -0.41 20.13
N ASP A 10 6.62 0.70 20.58
CA ASP A 10 5.92 1.85 21.16
C ASP A 10 6.00 3.01 20.18
N PHE A 11 4.90 3.74 19.99
CA PHE A 11 4.89 4.88 19.09
C PHE A 11 4.10 6.06 19.65
N HIS A 12 4.66 7.24 19.57
CA HIS A 12 4.10 8.47 20.11
C HIS A 12 3.96 9.56 19.05
N TYR A 13 2.88 10.31 19.16
CA TYR A 13 2.69 11.61 18.51
C TYR A 13 2.76 12.69 19.60
N GLY A 14 3.88 13.41 19.72
CA GLY A 14 4.13 14.26 20.88
C GLY A 14 4.00 13.47 22.18
N ASP A 15 3.11 13.91 23.07
CA ASP A 15 2.82 13.23 24.34
C ASP A 15 1.80 12.08 24.23
N PHE A 16 1.12 11.95 23.08
CA PHE A 16 0.11 10.89 22.89
C PHE A 16 0.75 9.55 22.54
N HIS A 17 0.61 8.56 23.43
CA HIS A 17 1.10 7.19 23.25
C HIS A 17 0.11 6.39 22.38
N ALA A 18 0.37 6.35 21.09
CA ALA A 18 -0.54 5.79 20.08
C ALA A 18 -0.45 4.26 19.94
N LEU A 19 0.75 3.69 20.09
CA LEU A 19 0.96 2.23 20.06
C LEU A 19 1.73 1.83 21.32
N LYS A 20 1.30 0.75 21.97
CA LYS A 20 1.85 0.32 23.26
C LYS A 20 2.33 -1.12 23.18
N ASN A 21 3.65 -1.30 23.19
CA ASN A 21 4.34 -2.59 23.26
C ASN A 21 3.82 -3.61 22.24
N ILE A 22 3.69 -3.22 20.97
CA ILE A 22 3.20 -4.10 19.90
C ILE A 22 4.33 -5.00 19.42
N SER A 23 4.10 -6.32 19.48
CA SER A 23 4.98 -7.31 18.87
C SER A 23 4.18 -8.19 17.92
N MET A 24 4.68 -8.36 16.67
CA MET A 24 3.98 -9.10 15.64
C MET A 24 4.95 -9.63 14.60
N GLN A 25 4.71 -10.86 14.15
CA GLN A 25 5.42 -11.45 13.02
C GLN A 25 4.44 -11.74 11.88
N ILE A 26 4.80 -11.37 10.67
CA ILE A 26 4.05 -11.64 9.45
C ILE A 26 4.94 -12.47 8.52
N GLU A 27 4.43 -13.60 8.07
CA GLU A 27 5.14 -14.48 7.15
C GLU A 27 5.11 -13.96 5.71
N ALA A 28 6.08 -14.36 4.91
CA ALA A 28 6.08 -14.10 3.48
C ALA A 28 4.90 -14.82 2.81
N ASN A 29 4.36 -14.22 1.75
CA ASN A 29 3.25 -14.74 0.97
C ASN A 29 1.96 -14.96 1.81
N THR A 30 1.75 -14.13 2.82
CA THR A 30 0.52 -14.14 3.62
C THR A 30 -0.20 -12.81 3.48
N SER A 31 -1.52 -12.84 3.69
CA SER A 31 -2.33 -11.64 3.85
C SER A 31 -2.78 -11.54 5.31
N VAL A 32 -2.64 -10.34 5.88
CA VAL A 32 -3.01 -10.07 7.28
C VAL A 32 -3.93 -8.86 7.32
N ALA A 33 -5.06 -8.99 8.01
CA ALA A 33 -5.99 -7.91 8.25
C ALA A 33 -5.93 -7.45 9.71
N PHE A 34 -5.73 -6.14 9.92
CA PHE A 34 -5.84 -5.53 11.23
C PHE A 34 -7.29 -5.15 11.52
N ILE A 35 -7.89 -5.76 12.51
CA ILE A 35 -9.28 -5.54 12.90
C ILE A 35 -9.30 -4.85 14.28
N GLY A 36 -10.15 -3.85 14.43
CA GLY A 36 -10.31 -3.11 15.69
C GLY A 36 -11.08 -1.81 15.47
N PRO A 37 -11.53 -1.15 16.56
CA PRO A 37 -12.31 0.09 16.49
C PRO A 37 -11.51 1.24 15.83
N SER A 38 -12.23 2.28 15.40
CA SER A 38 -11.58 3.50 14.89
C SER A 38 -10.70 4.13 15.98
N GLY A 39 -9.52 4.61 15.59
CA GLY A 39 -8.57 5.23 16.51
C GLY A 39 -7.70 4.28 17.34
N CYS A 40 -7.84 2.95 17.22
CA CYS A 40 -7.00 2.00 17.98
C CYS A 40 -5.55 1.86 17.45
N GLY A 41 -5.14 2.65 16.45
CA GLY A 41 -3.76 2.68 15.98
C GLY A 41 -3.46 1.85 14.72
N LYS A 42 -4.43 1.20 14.07
CA LYS A 42 -4.22 0.38 12.85
C LYS A 42 -3.43 1.11 11.76
N SER A 43 -3.91 2.28 11.36
CA SER A 43 -3.24 3.11 10.33
C SER A 43 -1.87 3.60 10.79
N THR A 44 -1.71 3.91 12.07
CA THR A 44 -0.42 4.30 12.65
C THR A 44 0.58 3.15 12.52
N PHE A 45 0.18 1.93 12.94
CA PHE A 45 1.04 0.76 12.87
C PHE A 45 1.38 0.37 11.42
N LEU A 46 0.37 0.40 10.52
CA LEU A 46 0.57 0.12 9.10
C LEU A 46 1.63 1.05 8.47
N ARG A 47 1.55 2.35 8.79
CA ARG A 47 2.46 3.38 8.25
C ARG A 47 3.88 3.32 8.82
N LEU A 48 4.13 2.56 9.87
CA LEU A 48 5.49 2.31 10.35
C LEU A 48 6.28 1.45 9.35
N PHE A 49 5.64 0.50 8.66
CA PHE A 49 6.34 -0.43 7.76
C PHE A 49 6.93 0.24 6.51
N ASN A 50 6.46 1.45 6.14
CA ASN A 50 7.04 2.23 5.05
C ASN A 50 7.59 3.59 5.51
N ARG A 51 7.67 3.80 6.83
CA ARG A 51 8.19 5.02 7.46
C ARG A 51 7.43 6.29 7.04
N MET A 52 6.12 6.16 6.73
CA MET A 52 5.30 7.35 6.40
C MET A 52 5.07 8.24 7.62
N ASN A 53 5.14 7.67 8.84
CA ASN A 53 5.02 8.46 10.06
C ASN A 53 6.22 9.41 10.30
N ASP A 54 7.37 9.18 9.66
CA ASP A 54 8.53 10.09 9.71
C ASP A 54 8.22 11.48 9.10
N LEU A 55 7.15 11.60 8.32
CA LEU A 55 6.69 12.87 7.74
C LEU A 55 5.86 13.71 8.71
N ILE A 56 5.52 13.17 9.88
CA ILE A 56 4.76 13.84 10.91
C ILE A 56 5.75 14.36 11.96
N PRO A 57 5.76 15.66 12.27
CA PRO A 57 6.66 16.19 13.28
C PRO A 57 6.33 15.62 14.68
N ASP A 58 7.28 15.68 15.57
CA ASP A 58 7.19 15.26 16.97
C ASP A 58 6.74 13.81 17.16
N THR A 59 7.23 12.90 16.31
CA THR A 59 6.99 11.47 16.47
C THR A 59 8.20 10.77 17.11
N ARG A 60 7.92 9.76 17.94
CA ARG A 60 8.95 8.92 18.59
C ARG A 60 8.56 7.45 18.44
N LEU A 61 9.51 6.65 17.96
CA LEU A 61 9.42 5.19 17.89
C LEU A 61 10.41 4.58 18.88
N GLU A 62 9.95 3.62 19.67
CA GLU A 62 10.77 2.71 20.46
C GLU A 62 10.50 1.27 20.01
N GLY A 63 11.43 0.36 20.27
CA GLY A 63 11.38 -1.01 19.72
C GLY A 63 12.07 -1.10 18.37
N LYS A 64 11.78 -2.17 17.62
CA LYS A 64 12.41 -2.44 16.32
C LYS A 64 11.41 -3.00 15.32
N ILE A 65 11.61 -2.70 14.05
CA ILE A 65 10.82 -3.26 12.95
C ILE A 65 11.79 -3.76 11.88
N PHE A 66 11.71 -5.05 11.59
CA PHE A 66 12.52 -5.69 10.56
C PHE A 66 11.65 -6.05 9.36
N ILE A 67 12.18 -5.83 8.16
CA ILE A 67 11.63 -6.33 6.90
C ILE A 67 12.73 -7.13 6.22
N ASP A 68 12.45 -8.39 5.86
CA ASP A 68 13.43 -9.33 5.32
C ASP A 68 14.71 -9.39 6.19
N GLY A 69 14.56 -9.35 7.51
CA GLY A 69 15.63 -9.40 8.50
C GLY A 69 16.46 -8.11 8.64
N ARG A 70 16.09 -7.01 7.97
CA ARG A 70 16.76 -5.71 8.06
C ARG A 70 15.95 -4.76 8.93
N ASP A 71 16.59 -4.14 9.91
CA ASP A 71 15.97 -3.09 10.73
C ASP A 71 15.74 -1.84 9.87
N ILE A 72 14.46 -1.55 9.58
CA ILE A 72 14.07 -0.45 8.68
C ILE A 72 14.23 0.94 9.32
N TYR A 73 14.53 1.03 10.62
CA TYR A 73 14.83 2.27 11.34
C TYR A 73 16.32 2.41 11.69
N SER A 74 17.17 1.50 11.21
CA SER A 74 18.62 1.60 11.44
C SER A 74 19.23 2.82 10.74
N LYS A 75 20.35 3.30 11.31
CA LYS A 75 21.11 4.40 10.69
C LYS A 75 21.65 3.94 9.32
N GLY A 76 21.33 4.70 8.27
CA GLY A 76 21.77 4.40 6.91
C GLY A 76 20.75 3.64 6.04
N GLU A 77 19.59 3.26 6.58
CA GLU A 77 18.53 2.69 5.75
C GLU A 77 18.01 3.73 4.75
N LYS A 78 17.97 3.33 3.47
CA LYS A 78 17.50 4.19 2.37
C LYS A 78 15.98 4.14 2.28
N VAL A 79 15.32 5.15 2.82
CA VAL A 79 13.85 5.25 2.87
C VAL A 79 13.21 5.14 1.49
N ASP A 80 13.85 5.70 0.45
CA ASP A 80 13.34 5.61 -0.93
C ASP A 80 13.33 4.15 -1.44
N THR A 81 14.37 3.38 -1.11
CA THR A 81 14.43 1.95 -1.43
C THR A 81 13.39 1.16 -0.66
N LEU A 82 13.20 1.47 0.62
CA LEU A 82 12.14 0.88 1.44
C LEU A 82 10.78 1.14 0.81
N ARG A 83 10.44 2.40 0.50
CA ARG A 83 9.13 2.80 -0.08
C ARG A 83 8.89 2.26 -1.49
N LYS A 84 9.94 1.94 -2.23
CA LYS A 84 9.84 1.20 -3.50
C LYS A 84 9.36 -0.24 -3.26
N ASN A 85 9.86 -0.90 -2.21
CA ASN A 85 9.56 -2.29 -1.90
C ASN A 85 8.27 -2.45 -1.07
N VAL A 86 7.84 -1.40 -0.36
CA VAL A 86 6.65 -1.38 0.49
C VAL A 86 5.65 -0.37 -0.06
N GLY A 87 4.81 -0.82 -0.98
CA GLY A 87 3.74 -0.01 -1.58
C GLY A 87 2.63 0.31 -0.57
N MET A 88 1.93 1.43 -0.79
CA MET A 88 0.81 1.82 0.07
C MET A 88 -0.37 2.35 -0.72
N VAL A 89 -1.55 1.88 -0.34
CA VAL A 89 -2.85 2.38 -0.78
C VAL A 89 -3.52 3.07 0.40
N PHE A 90 -3.90 4.32 0.23
CA PHE A 90 -4.51 5.13 1.28
C PHE A 90 -6.03 4.97 1.31
N GLN A 91 -6.64 5.28 2.43
CA GLN A 91 -8.08 5.26 2.65
C GLN A 91 -8.85 6.13 1.64
N LYS A 92 -8.35 7.35 1.39
CA LYS A 92 -8.91 8.24 0.37
C LYS A 92 -8.10 8.12 -0.92
N PRO A 93 -8.74 7.98 -2.08
CA PRO A 93 -8.05 8.03 -3.36
C PRO A 93 -7.18 9.29 -3.46
N ASN A 94 -5.95 9.13 -3.91
CA ASN A 94 -5.00 10.22 -4.07
C ASN A 94 -4.28 10.18 -5.42
N PRO A 95 -5.01 10.20 -6.54
CA PRO A 95 -4.37 10.25 -7.84
C PRO A 95 -3.54 11.52 -7.99
N PHE A 96 -2.44 11.45 -8.72
CA PHE A 96 -1.66 12.63 -9.07
C PHE A 96 -2.43 13.49 -10.09
N PRO A 97 -2.19 14.83 -10.16
CA PRO A 97 -2.75 15.73 -11.16
C PRO A 97 -2.11 15.49 -12.53
N LYS A 98 -2.30 14.29 -13.05
CA LYS A 98 -1.74 13.73 -14.28
C LYS A 98 -2.80 12.88 -14.98
N THR A 99 -2.47 12.39 -16.17
CA THR A 99 -3.34 11.48 -16.90
C THR A 99 -3.46 10.13 -16.18
N ILE A 100 -4.45 9.33 -16.58
CA ILE A 100 -4.63 7.95 -16.10
C ILE A 100 -3.35 7.14 -16.34
N PHE A 101 -2.81 7.19 -17.57
CA PHE A 101 -1.56 6.53 -17.93
C PHE A 101 -0.39 6.96 -17.04
N GLU A 102 -0.17 8.27 -16.92
CA GLU A 102 0.96 8.81 -16.16
C GLU A 102 0.86 8.54 -14.66
N ASN A 103 -0.35 8.35 -14.11
CA ASN A 103 -0.50 7.90 -12.73
C ASN A 103 0.12 6.52 -12.50
N VAL A 104 -0.15 5.56 -13.37
CA VAL A 104 0.40 4.19 -13.25
C VAL A 104 1.88 4.15 -13.64
N ALA A 105 2.27 4.85 -14.71
CA ALA A 105 3.64 4.89 -15.19
C ALA A 105 4.60 5.65 -14.26
N TYR A 106 4.09 6.49 -13.38
CA TYR A 106 4.90 7.41 -12.56
C TYR A 106 6.00 6.70 -11.78
N GLY A 107 5.63 5.65 -11.03
CA GLY A 107 6.58 4.89 -10.22
C GLY A 107 7.70 4.23 -11.06
N LEU A 108 7.37 3.74 -12.26
CA LEU A 108 8.34 3.16 -13.19
C LEU A 108 9.36 4.21 -13.64
N ARG A 109 8.88 5.39 -14.06
CA ARG A 109 9.74 6.50 -14.52
C ARG A 109 10.65 7.04 -13.41
N VAL A 110 10.12 7.25 -12.20
CA VAL A 110 10.91 7.68 -11.04
C VAL A 110 11.97 6.67 -10.66
N ASN A 111 11.71 5.38 -10.86
CA ASN A 111 12.69 4.31 -10.65
C ASN A 111 13.68 4.14 -11.82
N GLY A 112 13.70 5.07 -12.78
CA GLY A 112 14.68 5.12 -13.86
C GLY A 112 14.38 4.22 -15.06
N ILE A 113 13.19 3.63 -15.15
CA ILE A 113 12.77 2.86 -16.33
C ILE A 113 12.48 3.83 -17.48
N LYS A 114 13.19 3.66 -18.60
CA LYS A 114 13.12 4.52 -19.79
C LYS A 114 12.51 3.81 -21.01
N ASP A 115 12.38 2.49 -20.94
CA ASP A 115 11.78 1.70 -22.01
C ASP A 115 10.25 1.95 -22.05
N ASN A 116 9.80 2.65 -23.08
CA ASN A 116 8.39 3.00 -23.25
C ASN A 116 7.53 1.74 -23.52
N GLY A 117 8.03 0.75 -24.24
CA GLY A 117 7.32 -0.49 -24.50
C GLY A 117 7.04 -1.25 -23.20
N TYR A 118 8.06 -1.40 -22.35
CA TYR A 118 7.92 -2.00 -21.03
C TYR A 118 6.94 -1.22 -20.13
N ILE A 119 7.01 0.12 -20.17
CA ILE A 119 6.11 0.98 -19.40
C ILE A 119 4.65 0.77 -19.84
N GLU A 120 4.39 0.79 -21.17
CA GLU A 120 3.04 0.58 -21.71
C GLU A 120 2.49 -0.79 -21.33
N GLU A 121 3.28 -1.85 -21.52
CA GLU A 121 2.88 -3.21 -21.15
C GLU A 121 2.55 -3.31 -19.64
N THR A 122 3.40 -2.73 -18.79
CA THR A 122 3.20 -2.72 -17.34
C THR A 122 1.95 -1.94 -16.93
N VAL A 123 1.70 -0.78 -17.56
CA VAL A 123 0.48 0.02 -17.31
C VAL A 123 -0.76 -0.78 -17.67
N VAL A 124 -0.80 -1.39 -18.87
CA VAL A 124 -1.93 -2.23 -19.31
C VAL A 124 -2.14 -3.40 -18.35
N LYS A 125 -1.07 -4.10 -18.00
CA LYS A 125 -1.12 -5.22 -17.05
C LYS A 125 -1.70 -4.79 -15.71
N SER A 126 -1.20 -3.70 -15.13
CA SER A 126 -1.64 -3.19 -13.83
C SER A 126 -3.11 -2.74 -13.84
N LEU A 127 -3.56 -2.08 -14.93
CA LEU A 127 -4.97 -1.69 -15.09
C LEU A 127 -5.89 -2.90 -15.25
N LYS A 128 -5.43 -3.97 -15.93
CA LYS A 128 -6.17 -5.24 -16.03
C LYS A 128 -6.27 -5.94 -14.68
N GLN A 129 -5.19 -5.98 -13.91
CA GLN A 129 -5.17 -6.59 -12.58
C GLN A 129 -6.22 -5.98 -11.64
N VAL A 130 -6.45 -4.66 -11.74
CA VAL A 130 -7.45 -3.96 -10.90
C VAL A 130 -8.82 -3.84 -11.57
N VAL A 131 -9.06 -4.59 -12.64
CA VAL A 131 -10.34 -4.61 -13.39
C VAL A 131 -10.79 -3.19 -13.79
N LEU A 132 -9.84 -2.35 -14.19
CA LEU A 132 -10.08 -0.96 -14.62
C LEU A 132 -9.85 -0.77 -16.13
N TRP A 133 -9.11 -1.66 -16.77
CA TRP A 133 -8.69 -1.54 -18.17
C TRP A 133 -9.83 -1.24 -19.13
N ASP A 134 -10.89 -2.04 -19.11
CA ASP A 134 -12.00 -1.89 -20.07
C ASP A 134 -12.80 -0.59 -19.88
N GLU A 135 -12.73 0.00 -18.68
CA GLU A 135 -13.39 1.27 -18.37
C GLU A 135 -12.55 2.50 -18.82
N VAL A 136 -11.22 2.32 -19.04
CA VAL A 136 -10.31 3.46 -19.27
C VAL A 136 -9.43 3.35 -20.51
N LYS A 137 -9.41 2.23 -21.23
CA LYS A 137 -8.49 1.98 -22.36
C LYS A 137 -8.54 3.05 -23.46
N ASP A 138 -9.71 3.64 -23.71
CA ASP A 138 -9.92 4.65 -24.74
C ASP A 138 -9.68 6.09 -24.25
N LYS A 139 -9.39 6.28 -22.95
CA LYS A 139 -9.21 7.58 -22.30
C LYS A 139 -7.98 7.66 -21.40
N LEU A 140 -6.94 6.88 -21.70
CA LEU A 140 -5.69 6.85 -20.91
C LEU A 140 -4.98 8.21 -20.79
N LYS A 141 -5.24 9.11 -21.74
CA LYS A 141 -4.68 10.47 -21.77
C LYS A 141 -5.52 11.49 -20.99
N ASP A 142 -6.71 11.10 -20.55
CA ASP A 142 -7.58 11.98 -19.78
C ASP A 142 -7.06 12.14 -18.35
N SER A 143 -7.50 13.21 -17.69
CA SER A 143 -7.17 13.49 -16.30
C SER A 143 -7.67 12.36 -15.37
N ALA A 144 -6.84 11.91 -14.45
CA ALA A 144 -7.24 10.93 -13.43
C ALA A 144 -8.35 11.45 -12.51
N PHE A 145 -8.50 12.77 -12.38
CA PHE A 145 -9.59 13.38 -11.61
C PHE A 145 -10.97 13.28 -12.28
N ALA A 146 -11.02 12.96 -13.58
CA ALA A 146 -12.29 12.73 -14.28
C ALA A 146 -12.92 11.36 -13.94
N LEU A 147 -12.20 10.49 -13.23
CA LEU A 147 -12.66 9.18 -12.81
C LEU A 147 -13.57 9.28 -11.56
N SER A 148 -14.50 8.33 -11.41
CA SER A 148 -15.28 8.18 -10.17
C SER A 148 -14.36 7.80 -8.99
N GLY A 149 -14.83 7.99 -7.74
CA GLY A 149 -14.06 7.66 -6.55
C GLY A 149 -13.55 6.21 -6.53
N GLY A 150 -14.40 5.25 -6.89
CA GLY A 150 -14.01 3.83 -6.99
C GLY A 150 -13.00 3.55 -8.11
N GLN A 151 -13.13 4.25 -9.25
CA GLN A 151 -12.14 4.16 -10.34
C GLN A 151 -10.81 4.80 -9.92
N GLN A 152 -10.83 5.94 -9.23
CA GLN A 152 -9.61 6.57 -8.70
C GLN A 152 -8.90 5.67 -7.69
N GLN A 153 -9.66 4.97 -6.82
CA GLN A 153 -9.07 4.04 -5.86
C GLN A 153 -8.41 2.86 -6.57
N ARG A 154 -9.09 2.25 -7.55
CA ARG A 154 -8.49 1.18 -8.38
C ARG A 154 -7.27 1.68 -9.14
N LEU A 155 -7.28 2.92 -9.65
CA LEU A 155 -6.11 3.54 -10.27
C LEU A 155 -4.93 3.67 -9.28
N CYS A 156 -5.19 4.07 -8.03
CA CYS A 156 -4.16 4.15 -6.99
C CYS A 156 -3.59 2.76 -6.64
N ILE A 157 -4.42 1.71 -6.65
CA ILE A 157 -3.96 0.33 -6.48
C ILE A 157 -3.11 -0.09 -7.68
N ALA A 158 -3.55 0.16 -8.94
CA ALA A 158 -2.77 -0.12 -10.15
C ALA A 158 -1.39 0.57 -10.11
N ARG A 159 -1.35 1.84 -9.69
CA ARG A 159 -0.10 2.60 -9.50
C ARG A 159 0.83 1.92 -8.51
N ALA A 160 0.30 1.43 -7.38
CA ALA A 160 1.10 0.73 -6.39
C ALA A 160 1.61 -0.63 -6.90
N LEU A 161 0.80 -1.38 -7.65
CA LEU A 161 1.18 -2.69 -8.21
C LEU A 161 2.19 -2.58 -9.36
N ALA A 162 2.19 -1.49 -10.13
CA ALA A 162 3.06 -1.31 -11.29
C ALA A 162 4.55 -1.43 -10.98
N ILE A 163 4.97 -1.04 -9.78
CA ILE A 163 6.37 -1.16 -9.33
C ILE A 163 6.69 -2.53 -8.72
N SER A 164 5.72 -3.46 -8.71
CA SER A 164 5.86 -4.82 -8.16
C SER A 164 6.47 -4.84 -6.74
N PRO A 165 5.84 -4.16 -5.77
CA PRO A 165 6.35 -4.11 -4.41
C PRO A 165 6.30 -5.50 -3.77
N SER A 166 7.24 -5.78 -2.86
CA SER A 166 7.26 -7.06 -2.11
C SER A 166 6.26 -7.09 -0.95
N ILE A 167 5.77 -5.93 -0.54
CA ILE A 167 4.72 -5.75 0.47
C ILE A 167 3.76 -4.68 -0.05
N LEU A 168 2.45 -4.94 0.04
CA LEU A 168 1.41 -3.96 -0.27
C LEU A 168 0.60 -3.68 1.00
N LEU A 169 0.68 -2.45 1.47
CA LEU A 169 -0.09 -1.95 2.60
C LEU A 169 -1.40 -1.32 2.10
N MET A 170 -2.52 -1.65 2.74
CA MET A 170 -3.82 -1.09 2.41
C MET A 170 -4.47 -0.51 3.66
N ASP A 171 -4.66 0.80 3.72
CA ASP A 171 -5.26 1.51 4.85
C ASP A 171 -6.75 1.77 4.52
N GLU A 172 -7.63 0.86 4.96
CA GLU A 172 -9.09 0.91 4.76
C GLU A 172 -9.51 1.27 3.30
N PRO A 173 -9.07 0.51 2.27
CA PRO A 173 -9.16 0.93 0.86
C PRO A 173 -10.59 1.05 0.33
N THR A 174 -11.60 0.61 1.08
CA THR A 174 -13.02 0.59 0.67
C THR A 174 -13.91 1.52 1.47
N SER A 175 -13.44 2.10 2.57
CA SER A 175 -14.27 2.83 3.55
C SER A 175 -14.97 4.08 3.01
N ALA A 176 -14.48 4.67 1.92
CA ALA A 176 -15.03 5.90 1.32
C ALA A 176 -15.76 5.65 -0.01
N LEU A 177 -16.11 4.38 -0.31
CA LEU A 177 -16.64 3.99 -1.61
C LEU A 177 -18.11 3.53 -1.52
N ASP A 178 -18.80 3.62 -2.67
CA ASP A 178 -20.11 3.05 -2.83
C ASP A 178 -20.06 1.49 -2.80
N PRO A 179 -21.17 0.80 -2.52
CA PRO A 179 -21.18 -0.66 -2.37
C PRO A 179 -20.67 -1.43 -3.59
N ILE A 180 -20.93 -0.94 -4.81
CA ILE A 180 -20.50 -1.61 -6.05
C ILE A 180 -18.97 -1.50 -6.20
N SER A 181 -18.42 -0.31 -5.95
CA SER A 181 -16.97 -0.09 -5.97
C SER A 181 -16.26 -0.85 -4.86
N THR A 182 -16.88 -0.96 -3.68
CA THR A 182 -16.39 -1.75 -2.56
C THR A 182 -16.24 -3.21 -2.94
N SER A 183 -17.31 -3.85 -3.47
CA SER A 183 -17.27 -5.25 -3.92
C SER A 183 -16.17 -5.50 -4.95
N LYS A 184 -16.00 -4.62 -5.93
CA LYS A 184 -14.92 -4.75 -6.94
C LYS A 184 -13.51 -4.72 -6.32
N ILE A 185 -13.32 -3.92 -5.28
CA ILE A 185 -12.00 -3.85 -4.60
C ILE A 185 -11.79 -5.04 -3.68
N GLU A 186 -12.84 -5.52 -3.01
CA GLU A 186 -12.77 -6.73 -2.19
C GLU A 186 -12.43 -7.96 -3.05
N ASP A 187 -13.11 -8.13 -4.20
CA ASP A 187 -12.82 -9.18 -5.17
C ASP A 187 -11.38 -9.09 -5.70
N LEU A 188 -10.90 -7.86 -5.95
CA LEU A 188 -9.51 -7.61 -6.34
C LEU A 188 -8.54 -8.04 -5.24
N ILE A 189 -8.77 -7.64 -3.99
CA ILE A 189 -7.92 -8.02 -2.85
C ILE A 189 -7.88 -9.56 -2.73
N LEU A 190 -9.03 -10.22 -2.81
CA LEU A 190 -9.11 -11.68 -2.79
C LEU A 190 -8.33 -12.30 -3.96
N SER A 191 -8.42 -11.74 -5.16
CA SER A 191 -7.65 -12.23 -6.31
C SER A 191 -6.14 -12.09 -6.12
N LEU A 192 -5.68 -11.00 -5.52
CA LEU A 192 -4.26 -10.78 -5.19
C LEU A 192 -3.77 -11.77 -4.13
N ILE A 193 -4.63 -12.15 -3.18
CA ILE A 193 -4.33 -13.17 -2.17
C ILE A 193 -4.21 -14.55 -2.81
N HIS A 194 -5.12 -14.92 -3.71
CA HIS A 194 -5.10 -16.24 -4.38
C HIS A 194 -3.90 -16.44 -5.31
N ILE A 195 -3.30 -15.37 -5.81
CA ILE A 195 -2.05 -15.45 -6.58
C ILE A 195 -0.85 -15.85 -5.68
N SER A 196 -0.97 -15.65 -4.36
CA SER A 196 0.11 -15.86 -3.37
C SER A 196 -0.11 -17.02 -2.38
N GLU A 197 -0.91 -18.04 -2.72
CA GLU A 197 -1.27 -19.22 -1.89
C GLU A 197 -2.10 -19.00 -0.59
N PRO A 198 -2.82 -20.03 -0.07
CA PRO A 198 -3.97 -19.84 0.82
C PRO A 198 -3.60 -19.32 2.21
N THR A 199 -4.23 -18.24 2.60
CA THR A 199 -4.05 -17.54 3.87
C THR A 199 -5.01 -18.03 4.95
N ARG A 200 -4.51 -18.18 6.19
CA ARG A 200 -5.34 -18.33 7.39
C ARG A 200 -5.64 -16.95 7.99
N PRO A 201 -6.89 -16.60 8.28
CA PRO A 201 -7.19 -15.37 9.01
C PRO A 201 -6.67 -15.45 10.45
N ILE A 202 -5.92 -14.43 10.87
CA ILE A 202 -5.51 -14.26 12.26
C ILE A 202 -6.45 -13.24 12.89
N SER A 203 -7.25 -13.69 13.86
CA SER A 203 -8.05 -12.81 14.71
C SER A 203 -7.18 -12.32 15.85
N ILE A 204 -7.09 -11.00 16.01
CA ILE A 204 -6.47 -10.37 17.18
C ILE A 204 -7.62 -9.92 18.08
N SER A 205 -7.76 -10.59 19.21
CA SER A 205 -8.67 -10.23 20.33
C SER A 205 -7.97 -9.25 21.26
#